data_f28c5272d8c9b1dd704275a0853d5533
#
_entry.id   f28c5272d8c9b1dd704275a0853d5533
#
_cell.length_a   1.000
_cell.length_b   1.000
_cell.length_c   1.000
_cell.angle_alpha   90.00
_cell.angle_beta   90.00
_cell.angle_gamma   90.00
#
_symmetry.space_group_name_H-M   'P 1'
#
loop_
_entity.id
_entity.type
_entity.pdbx_description
1 polymer ?
#
loop_
_entity_poly.entity_id
_entity_poly.type
_entity_poly.pdbx_seq_one_letter_code
_entity_poly.pdbx_strand_id
1 'polypeptide(L)'
;FFKQKTAYEIKECDWSSDVCSSDLTNEDFATVCDNLHKEGIQVVLDGVFNHVGRGFWAFRDVLEKKWDSPYKDWFHISFDGNSNYNDGLWYEGWEGNYDLVKLNLRNEDVIQHIFAAIKGWVEEFDIDGLRLDVAYCLDHDFLRRLRSFCDSLKPDFFLVGETLHGDYNQWMNDSMLHSVTNYECYKGLYSSFNSMNMFEINHSLLRQFGPDNWTLYKGRHLLCFVDNHDVTRIASILTNEKHLPLIYGLLFGMPGIPCVYYGSEWGAKARKEEGDPALRACFLEPEWNDLSDIISRLAEIKKNSEALNYGSFRSVLLTNRQCIFERKSEHERIYVAINADENSFHADFDAGCGTAQELITDTPHDFGGGTDLPGYSVAVWKMEH
;
A
#
# COMPACT_ATOMS: atom_id res chain seq x y z
N PHE A 1 -3.35 12.08 -9.68
CA PHE A 1 -3.67 11.72 -8.28
C PHE A 1 -4.17 12.95 -7.58
N PHE A 2 -5.44 12.95 -7.29
CA PHE A 2 -6.05 13.97 -6.46
C PHE A 2 -5.57 13.78 -5.03
N LYS A 3 -5.09 14.85 -4.38
CA LYS A 3 -4.97 14.86 -2.94
C LYS A 3 -6.39 14.66 -2.43
N GLN A 4 -6.66 13.44 -1.95
CA GLN A 4 -8.00 13.06 -1.54
C GLN A 4 -8.42 13.89 -0.33
N LYS A 5 -9.22 14.90 -0.62
CA LYS A 5 -10.24 15.26 0.36
C LYS A 5 -11.36 14.24 0.16
N THR A 6 -11.74 13.54 1.20
CA THR A 6 -12.96 12.73 1.17
C THR A 6 -14.12 13.63 0.74
N ALA A 7 -15.16 13.09 0.12
CA ALA A 7 -16.36 13.90 -0.25
C ALA A 7 -16.92 14.67 0.95
N TYR A 8 -16.59 14.24 2.15
CA TYR A 8 -16.85 14.88 3.42
C TYR A 8 -15.96 16.10 3.67
N GLU A 9 -14.68 16.06 3.30
CA GLU A 9 -13.75 17.19 3.38
C GLU A 9 -13.98 18.23 2.29
N ILE A 10 -14.50 17.84 1.12
CA ILE A 10 -14.83 18.74 0.02
C ILE A 10 -15.91 19.76 0.43
N LYS A 11 -16.81 19.39 1.33
CA LYS A 11 -17.91 20.26 1.74
C LYS A 11 -17.62 21.19 2.93
N GLU A 12 -16.73 20.85 3.87
CA GLU A 12 -16.70 21.56 5.16
C GLU A 12 -15.33 21.71 5.87
N CYS A 13 -14.20 21.29 5.31
CA CYS A 13 -12.91 21.37 6.01
C CYS A 13 -11.87 22.15 5.22
N ASP A 14 -11.52 23.30 5.74
CA ASP A 14 -10.35 24.08 5.37
C ASP A 14 -9.09 23.43 5.97
N TRP A 15 -8.51 22.47 5.24
CA TRP A 15 -7.38 21.64 5.72
C TRP A 15 -6.03 22.15 5.30
N SER A 16 -5.93 23.18 4.64
CA SER A 16 -4.73 23.90 4.29
C SER A 16 -4.98 24.74 3.03
N SER A 17 -4.29 25.82 2.96
CA SER A 17 -4.13 26.72 1.83
C SER A 17 -3.61 26.05 0.53
N ASP A 18 -3.84 24.76 0.31
CA ASP A 18 -3.42 24.07 -0.89
C ASP A 18 -4.46 24.18 -2.01
N VAL A 19 -4.06 24.89 -3.01
CA VAL A 19 -4.80 25.42 -4.16
C VAL A 19 -5.49 24.39 -5.04
N CYS A 20 -5.16 23.10 -4.92
CA CYS A 20 -5.65 22.08 -5.86
C CYS A 20 -7.05 21.49 -5.56
N SER A 21 -7.68 21.85 -4.47
CA SER A 21 -8.97 21.24 -4.07
C SER A 21 -10.20 22.08 -4.37
N SER A 22 -10.05 23.29 -4.90
CA SER A 22 -11.15 24.21 -5.19
C SER A 22 -11.70 24.07 -6.62
N ASP A 23 -11.03 23.35 -7.50
CA ASP A 23 -11.30 23.38 -8.94
C ASP A 23 -12.05 22.14 -9.45
N LEU A 24 -12.32 21.14 -8.60
CA LEU A 24 -13.00 19.90 -8.97
C LEU A 24 -14.29 19.72 -8.17
N THR A 25 -15.33 19.28 -8.88
CA THR A 25 -16.65 18.98 -8.32
C THR A 25 -16.83 17.47 -8.05
N ASN A 26 -17.88 17.11 -7.31
CA ASN A 26 -18.27 15.71 -7.16
C ASN A 26 -18.60 15.06 -8.51
N GLU A 27 -19.19 15.81 -9.44
CA GLU A 27 -19.48 15.33 -10.79
C GLU A 27 -18.21 15.02 -11.59
N ASP A 28 -17.15 15.81 -11.42
CA ASP A 28 -15.85 15.53 -12.05
C ASP A 28 -15.25 14.24 -11.48
N PHE A 29 -15.33 14.04 -10.15
CA PHE A 29 -14.82 12.82 -9.53
C PHE A 29 -15.65 11.59 -9.92
N ALA A 30 -16.99 11.69 -9.95
CA ALA A 30 -17.84 10.62 -10.45
C ALA A 30 -17.48 10.23 -11.90
N THR A 31 -17.23 11.24 -12.75
CA THR A 31 -16.78 11.01 -14.14
C THR A 31 -15.42 10.27 -14.20
N VAL A 32 -14.48 10.59 -13.30
CA VAL A 32 -13.20 9.89 -13.20
C VAL A 32 -13.41 8.43 -12.78
N CYS A 33 -14.24 8.17 -11.77
CA CYS A 33 -14.57 6.81 -11.33
C CYS A 33 -15.21 5.99 -12.46
N ASP A 34 -16.19 6.55 -13.16
CA ASP A 34 -16.82 5.90 -14.31
C ASP A 34 -15.82 5.53 -15.41
N ASN A 35 -14.88 6.41 -15.69
CA ASN A 35 -13.87 6.15 -16.73
C ASN A 35 -12.87 5.06 -16.28
N LEU A 36 -12.45 5.06 -15.01
CA LEU A 36 -11.60 4.00 -14.45
C LEU A 36 -12.30 2.64 -14.50
N HIS A 37 -13.59 2.58 -14.15
CA HIS A 37 -14.38 1.34 -14.22
C HIS A 37 -14.51 0.80 -15.64
N LYS A 38 -14.68 1.66 -16.65
CA LYS A 38 -14.70 1.25 -18.06
C LYS A 38 -13.41 0.56 -18.51
N GLU A 39 -12.27 0.97 -17.92
CA GLU A 39 -10.96 0.35 -18.14
C GLU A 39 -10.69 -0.86 -17.20
N GLY A 40 -11.66 -1.26 -16.38
CA GLY A 40 -11.54 -2.37 -15.42
C GLY A 40 -10.68 -2.04 -14.20
N ILE A 41 -10.55 -0.75 -13.87
CA ILE A 41 -9.78 -0.26 -12.71
C ILE A 41 -10.75 0.06 -11.58
N GLN A 42 -10.53 -0.54 -10.42
CA GLN A 42 -11.31 -0.29 -9.20
C GLN A 42 -10.80 0.95 -8.46
N VAL A 43 -11.72 1.63 -7.76
CA VAL A 43 -11.43 2.87 -7.02
C VAL A 43 -11.47 2.61 -5.53
N VAL A 44 -10.34 2.81 -4.85
CA VAL A 44 -10.21 2.69 -3.40
C VAL A 44 -9.92 4.08 -2.82
N LEU A 45 -10.83 4.60 -1.99
CA LEU A 45 -10.65 5.91 -1.36
C LEU A 45 -9.87 5.81 -0.04
N ASP A 46 -9.25 6.93 0.35
CA ASP A 46 -8.60 7.07 1.65
C ASP A 46 -9.64 7.43 2.71
N GLY A 47 -9.78 6.60 3.74
CA GLY A 47 -10.67 6.78 4.88
C GLY A 47 -9.90 7.23 6.11
N VAL A 48 -9.87 8.55 6.36
CA VAL A 48 -9.26 9.13 7.56
C VAL A 48 -10.30 9.19 8.67
N PHE A 49 -10.41 8.12 9.47
CA PHE A 49 -11.45 7.98 10.49
C PHE A 49 -10.94 8.05 11.93
N ASN A 50 -9.62 8.08 12.13
CA ASN A 50 -9.04 8.18 13.46
C ASN A 50 -9.15 9.59 14.04
N HIS A 51 -9.02 10.62 13.21
CA HIS A 51 -8.93 12.02 13.63
C HIS A 51 -9.51 12.97 12.60
N VAL A 52 -9.74 14.18 13.04
CA VAL A 52 -10.18 15.31 12.20
C VAL A 52 -9.35 16.54 12.54
N GLY A 53 -9.32 17.53 11.65
CA GLY A 53 -8.71 18.80 11.94
C GLY A 53 -9.53 19.64 12.92
N ARG A 54 -8.88 20.62 13.55
CA ARG A 54 -9.53 21.57 14.46
C ARG A 54 -10.64 22.40 13.79
N GLY A 55 -10.62 22.54 12.46
CA GLY A 55 -11.67 23.17 11.65
C GLY A 55 -12.94 22.36 11.47
N PHE A 56 -12.94 21.07 11.86
CA PHE A 56 -14.10 20.19 11.74
C PHE A 56 -15.32 20.78 12.48
N TRP A 57 -16.45 20.86 11.82
CA TRP A 57 -17.64 21.57 12.29
C TRP A 57 -18.10 21.13 13.69
N ALA A 58 -18.10 19.82 14.00
CA ALA A 58 -18.49 19.33 15.32
C ALA A 58 -17.47 19.73 16.40
N PHE A 59 -16.18 19.74 16.08
CA PHE A 59 -15.17 20.18 17.04
C PHE A 59 -15.21 21.72 17.25
N ARG A 60 -15.49 22.49 16.21
CA ARG A 60 -15.72 23.95 16.34
C ARG A 60 -16.91 24.25 17.24
N ASP A 61 -18.01 23.50 17.14
CA ASP A 61 -19.15 23.65 18.05
C ASP A 61 -18.75 23.35 19.50
N VAL A 62 -17.91 22.33 19.74
CA VAL A 62 -17.36 22.04 21.08
C VAL A 62 -16.46 23.17 21.57
N LEU A 63 -15.61 23.75 20.74
CA LEU A 63 -14.77 24.88 21.11
C LEU A 63 -15.60 26.11 21.52
N GLU A 64 -16.74 26.33 20.87
CA GLU A 64 -17.64 27.46 21.14
C GLU A 64 -18.53 27.21 22.36
N LYS A 65 -19.24 26.07 22.42
CA LYS A 65 -20.28 25.78 23.40
C LYS A 65 -19.81 25.00 24.62
N LYS A 66 -18.62 24.42 24.59
CA LYS A 66 -18.04 23.64 25.67
C LYS A 66 -18.99 22.50 26.13
N TRP A 67 -19.42 22.54 27.41
CA TRP A 67 -20.32 21.56 28.00
C TRP A 67 -21.69 21.46 27.32
N ASP A 68 -22.14 22.53 26.72
CA ASP A 68 -23.45 22.62 26.07
C ASP A 68 -23.44 22.08 24.64
N SER A 69 -22.25 21.72 24.10
CA SER A 69 -22.18 21.11 22.77
C SER A 69 -22.74 19.69 22.75
N PRO A 70 -23.65 19.34 21.82
CA PRO A 70 -24.11 17.98 21.64
C PRO A 70 -23.02 17.03 21.10
N TYR A 71 -21.90 17.57 20.60
CA TYR A 71 -20.82 16.82 19.96
C TYR A 71 -19.62 16.59 20.90
N LYS A 72 -19.67 17.00 22.18
CA LYS A 72 -18.56 16.82 23.12
C LYS A 72 -18.10 15.37 23.27
N ASP A 73 -19.02 14.41 23.20
CA ASP A 73 -18.74 12.99 23.33
C ASP A 73 -18.27 12.33 22.04
N TRP A 74 -18.19 13.10 20.94
CA TRP A 74 -17.60 12.67 19.67
C TRP A 74 -16.07 12.58 19.74
N PHE A 75 -15.48 13.21 20.77
CA PHE A 75 -14.06 13.33 20.98
C PHE A 75 -13.70 12.89 22.40
N HIS A 76 -12.42 12.61 22.64
CA HIS A 76 -11.91 12.36 23.99
C HIS A 76 -11.48 13.69 24.62
N ILE A 77 -12.36 14.32 25.40
CA ILE A 77 -12.20 15.68 25.94
C ILE A 77 -12.21 15.71 27.45
N SER A 78 -11.43 16.60 28.05
CA SER A 78 -11.53 17.00 29.45
C SER A 78 -11.59 18.54 29.55
N PHE A 79 -12.65 19.04 30.18
CA PHE A 79 -12.80 20.48 30.44
C PHE A 79 -12.06 20.96 31.69
N ASP A 80 -11.45 20.05 32.44
CA ASP A 80 -10.58 20.38 33.60
C ASP A 80 -9.12 20.58 33.17
N GLY A 81 -8.82 20.32 31.89
CA GLY A 81 -7.49 20.47 31.30
C GLY A 81 -7.39 21.58 30.28
N ASN A 82 -6.24 21.65 29.62
CA ASN A 82 -6.01 22.57 28.52
C ASN A 82 -5.09 21.94 27.47
N SER A 83 -5.26 22.34 26.22
CA SER A 83 -4.37 22.00 25.14
C SER A 83 -3.27 23.05 24.98
N ASN A 84 -2.33 22.83 24.04
CA ASN A 84 -1.33 23.83 23.67
C ASN A 84 -1.94 25.09 23.01
N TYR A 85 -3.21 25.04 22.60
CA TYR A 85 -3.97 26.18 22.08
C TYR A 85 -4.56 27.09 23.16
N ASN A 86 -4.52 26.66 24.42
CA ASN A 86 -5.04 27.39 25.56
C ASN A 86 -6.51 27.81 25.42
N ASP A 87 -7.34 26.96 24.84
CA ASP A 87 -8.75 27.17 24.56
C ASP A 87 -9.71 26.63 25.62
N GLY A 88 -9.18 26.29 26.80
CA GLY A 88 -9.96 25.91 27.99
C GLY A 88 -10.53 24.49 27.96
N LEU A 89 -9.91 23.60 27.21
CA LEU A 89 -10.15 22.17 27.24
C LEU A 89 -8.91 21.40 26.80
N TRP A 90 -8.75 20.21 27.36
CA TRP A 90 -7.83 19.20 26.86
C TRP A 90 -8.59 18.22 25.98
N TYR A 91 -7.95 17.72 24.93
CA TYR A 91 -8.47 16.66 24.08
C TYR A 91 -7.34 15.77 23.60
N GLU A 92 -7.68 14.52 23.27
CA GLU A 92 -6.72 13.58 22.68
C GLU A 92 -6.47 13.96 21.22
N GLY A 93 -5.21 14.20 20.87
CA GLY A 93 -4.75 14.32 19.50
C GLY A 93 -4.05 13.04 19.04
N TRP A 94 -4.04 12.79 17.73
CA TRP A 94 -3.27 11.67 17.18
C TRP A 94 -1.78 11.82 17.49
N GLU A 95 -1.22 10.83 18.21
CA GLU A 95 0.17 10.83 18.67
C GLU A 95 0.62 12.13 19.39
N GLY A 96 -0.32 12.78 20.07
CA GLY A 96 -0.06 14.03 20.80
C GLY A 96 -0.08 15.29 19.93
N ASN A 97 -0.39 15.16 18.64
CA ASN A 97 -0.59 16.30 17.76
C ASN A 97 -1.99 16.88 17.93
N TYR A 98 -2.08 18.07 18.54
CA TYR A 98 -3.36 18.74 18.80
C TYR A 98 -4.02 19.36 17.56
N ASP A 99 -3.35 19.42 16.40
CA ASP A 99 -4.01 19.79 15.14
C ASP A 99 -4.92 18.68 14.61
N LEU A 100 -4.67 17.44 15.04
CA LEU A 100 -5.35 16.22 14.61
C LEU A 100 -6.17 15.65 15.77
N VAL A 101 -7.40 16.15 15.91
CA VAL A 101 -8.31 15.82 17.02
C VAL A 101 -8.86 14.41 16.86
N LYS A 102 -8.59 13.54 17.83
CA LYS A 102 -9.00 12.13 17.76
C LYS A 102 -10.51 11.97 17.94
N LEU A 103 -11.14 11.19 17.05
CA LEU A 103 -12.54 10.81 17.14
C LEU A 103 -12.76 9.67 18.14
N ASN A 104 -13.89 9.70 18.84
CA ASN A 104 -14.35 8.62 19.69
C ASN A 104 -15.11 7.58 18.87
N LEU A 105 -14.39 6.58 18.33
CA LEU A 105 -14.96 5.52 17.51
C LEU A 105 -15.82 4.50 18.30
N ARG A 106 -16.12 4.75 19.59
CA ARG A 106 -17.11 4.04 20.39
C ARG A 106 -18.42 4.81 20.54
N ASN A 107 -18.45 6.07 20.11
CA ASN A 107 -19.65 6.86 20.06
C ASN A 107 -20.50 6.47 18.85
N GLU A 108 -21.77 6.12 19.09
CA GLU A 108 -22.66 5.63 18.04
C GLU A 108 -22.92 6.69 16.97
N ASP A 109 -23.10 7.96 17.35
CA ASP A 109 -23.37 9.04 16.39
C ASP A 109 -22.15 9.27 15.47
N VAL A 110 -20.92 9.14 15.98
CA VAL A 110 -19.69 9.20 15.18
C VAL A 110 -19.67 8.05 14.18
N ILE A 111 -19.97 6.83 14.62
CA ILE A 111 -19.97 5.65 13.75
C ILE A 111 -21.03 5.81 12.65
N GLN A 112 -22.25 6.22 13.00
CA GLN A 112 -23.32 6.43 12.02
C GLN A 112 -22.99 7.55 11.03
N HIS A 113 -22.32 8.59 11.49
CA HIS A 113 -21.86 9.67 10.64
C HIS A 113 -20.83 9.20 9.60
N ILE A 114 -19.83 8.41 10.02
CA ILE A 114 -18.83 7.80 9.12
C ILE A 114 -19.54 6.85 8.13
N PHE A 115 -20.44 5.99 8.61
CA PHE A 115 -21.16 5.04 7.76
C PHE A 115 -22.06 5.73 6.73
N ALA A 116 -22.70 6.82 7.11
CA ALA A 116 -23.48 7.63 6.17
C ALA A 116 -22.61 8.24 5.07
N ALA A 117 -21.39 8.71 5.41
CA ALA A 117 -20.45 9.21 4.42
C ALA A 117 -20.01 8.11 3.44
N ILE A 118 -19.61 6.93 3.96
CA ILE A 118 -19.20 5.79 3.12
C ILE A 118 -20.33 5.36 2.19
N LYS A 119 -21.57 5.27 2.72
CA LYS A 119 -22.73 4.96 1.90
C LYS A 119 -22.91 5.97 0.77
N GLY A 120 -22.79 7.27 1.08
CA GLY A 120 -22.86 8.33 0.09
C GLY A 120 -21.80 8.18 -1.00
N TRP A 121 -20.55 7.83 -0.65
CA TRP A 121 -19.49 7.63 -1.63
C TRP A 121 -19.72 6.41 -2.53
N VAL A 122 -20.29 5.33 -1.99
CA VAL A 122 -20.70 4.17 -2.81
C VAL A 122 -21.86 4.55 -3.76
N GLU A 123 -22.86 5.29 -3.26
CA GLU A 123 -24.04 5.68 -4.06
C GLU A 123 -23.71 6.73 -5.13
N GLU A 124 -22.78 7.66 -4.85
CA GLU A 124 -22.45 8.79 -5.74
C GLU A 124 -21.29 8.48 -6.69
N PHE A 125 -20.28 7.72 -6.23
CA PHE A 125 -19.03 7.48 -6.96
C PHE A 125 -18.79 6.02 -7.31
N ASP A 126 -19.62 5.10 -6.83
CA ASP A 126 -19.47 3.65 -6.99
C ASP A 126 -18.10 3.11 -6.55
N ILE A 127 -17.50 3.65 -5.49
CA ILE A 127 -16.19 3.23 -5.00
C ILE A 127 -16.16 1.73 -4.64
N ASP A 128 -15.00 1.10 -4.78
CA ASP A 128 -14.80 -0.34 -4.61
C ASP A 128 -14.09 -0.70 -3.30
N GLY A 129 -13.65 0.28 -2.54
CA GLY A 129 -12.93 0.02 -1.31
C GLY A 129 -12.47 1.26 -0.56
N LEU A 130 -11.86 1.01 0.60
CA LEU A 130 -11.22 2.03 1.43
C LEU A 130 -9.81 1.62 1.84
N ARG A 131 -8.88 2.56 1.78
CA ARG A 131 -7.61 2.52 2.52
C ARG A 131 -7.83 3.28 3.81
N LEU A 132 -7.65 2.61 4.95
CA LEU A 132 -7.83 3.24 6.26
C LEU A 132 -6.51 3.83 6.75
N ASP A 133 -6.49 5.14 6.88
CA ASP A 133 -5.38 5.88 7.46
C ASP A 133 -5.16 5.46 8.91
N VAL A 134 -3.89 5.32 9.32
CA VAL A 134 -3.45 4.90 10.66
C VAL A 134 -4.30 3.79 11.27
N ALA A 135 -4.58 2.74 10.50
CA ALA A 135 -5.48 1.66 10.91
C ALA A 135 -5.07 0.99 12.23
N TYR A 136 -3.80 1.04 12.59
CA TYR A 136 -3.28 0.56 13.87
C TYR A 136 -3.78 1.35 15.10
N CYS A 137 -4.34 2.54 14.89
CA CYS A 137 -4.94 3.38 15.93
C CYS A 137 -6.46 3.21 16.03
N LEU A 138 -7.11 2.52 15.09
CA LEU A 138 -8.56 2.37 15.05
C LEU A 138 -9.06 1.33 16.05
N ASP A 139 -10.23 1.58 16.65
CA ASP A 139 -10.88 0.63 17.54
C ASP A 139 -11.27 -0.66 16.81
N HIS A 140 -10.95 -1.83 17.36
CA HIS A 140 -11.21 -3.11 16.71
C HIS A 140 -12.71 -3.42 16.55
N ASP A 141 -13.57 -2.94 17.46
CA ASP A 141 -15.01 -3.13 17.32
C ASP A 141 -15.57 -2.24 16.21
N PHE A 142 -15.04 -1.03 16.08
CA PHE A 142 -15.31 -0.18 14.92
C PHE A 142 -14.90 -0.87 13.60
N LEU A 143 -13.71 -1.45 13.53
CA LEU A 143 -13.25 -2.16 12.31
C LEU A 143 -14.14 -3.35 11.94
N ARG A 144 -14.62 -4.13 12.92
CA ARG A 144 -15.56 -5.23 12.67
C ARG A 144 -16.91 -4.73 12.15
N ARG A 145 -17.42 -3.66 12.74
CA ARG A 145 -18.67 -3.02 12.31
C ARG A 145 -18.52 -2.41 10.92
N LEU A 146 -17.40 -1.74 10.64
CA LEU A 146 -17.07 -1.19 9.34
C LEU A 146 -17.03 -2.29 8.28
N ARG A 147 -16.36 -3.43 8.55
CA ARG A 147 -16.32 -4.57 7.64
C ARG A 147 -17.71 -5.06 7.30
N SER A 148 -18.54 -5.35 8.30
CA SER A 148 -19.90 -5.83 8.09
C SER A 148 -20.76 -4.83 7.33
N PHE A 149 -20.59 -3.54 7.60
CA PHE A 149 -21.30 -2.48 6.91
C PHE A 149 -20.91 -2.40 5.43
N CYS A 150 -19.62 -2.37 5.12
CA CYS A 150 -19.12 -2.31 3.75
C CYS A 150 -19.53 -3.54 2.94
N ASP A 151 -19.45 -4.74 3.51
CA ASP A 151 -19.91 -5.99 2.88
C ASP A 151 -21.42 -5.94 2.54
N SER A 152 -22.22 -5.17 3.30
CA SER A 152 -23.64 -4.99 3.02
C SER A 152 -23.94 -3.97 1.92
N LEU A 153 -23.01 -3.07 1.63
CA LEU A 153 -23.19 -2.03 0.60
C LEU A 153 -22.84 -2.53 -0.79
N LYS A 154 -21.70 -3.22 -0.92
CA LYS A 154 -21.18 -3.67 -2.21
C LYS A 154 -20.44 -4.99 -2.05
N PRO A 155 -20.76 -6.03 -2.86
CA PRO A 155 -19.96 -7.27 -2.87
C PRO A 155 -18.49 -6.97 -3.17
N ASP A 156 -17.59 -7.70 -2.52
CA ASP A 156 -16.14 -7.59 -2.73
C ASP A 156 -15.54 -6.21 -2.39
N PHE A 157 -16.22 -5.40 -1.58
CA PHE A 157 -15.73 -4.10 -1.13
C PHE A 157 -14.41 -4.27 -0.38
N PHE A 158 -13.33 -3.71 -0.91
CA PHE A 158 -11.98 -3.95 -0.41
C PHE A 158 -11.61 -3.01 0.74
N LEU A 159 -11.13 -3.56 1.85
CA LEU A 159 -10.61 -2.81 2.99
C LEU A 159 -9.13 -3.08 3.18
N VAL A 160 -8.29 -2.07 3.05
CA VAL A 160 -6.86 -2.12 3.35
C VAL A 160 -6.50 -1.08 4.39
N GLY A 161 -5.73 -1.46 5.41
CA GLY A 161 -5.32 -0.57 6.48
C GLY A 161 -3.85 -0.19 6.40
N GLU A 162 -3.55 1.05 6.73
CA GLU A 162 -2.18 1.44 6.99
C GLU A 162 -1.76 0.93 8.37
N THR A 163 -0.72 0.08 8.39
CA THR A 163 -0.09 -0.41 9.61
C THR A 163 1.42 -0.33 9.47
N LEU A 164 2.10 0.24 10.44
CA LEU A 164 3.54 0.48 10.37
C LEU A 164 4.36 -0.69 10.91
N HIS A 165 3.89 -1.34 11.96
CA HIS A 165 4.62 -2.40 12.67
C HIS A 165 3.68 -3.27 13.51
N GLY A 166 4.22 -4.35 14.08
CA GLY A 166 3.47 -5.27 14.93
C GLY A 166 3.06 -6.55 14.21
N ASP A 167 2.17 -7.31 14.84
CA ASP A 167 1.55 -8.48 14.21
C ASP A 167 0.32 -8.03 13.41
N TYR A 168 0.43 -8.07 12.10
CA TYR A 168 -0.61 -7.62 11.18
C TYR A 168 -1.92 -8.41 11.28
N ASN A 169 -1.90 -9.63 11.83
CA ASN A 169 -3.12 -10.42 12.06
C ASN A 169 -4.10 -9.74 13.05
N GLN A 170 -3.63 -8.78 13.85
CA GLN A 170 -4.49 -8.01 14.75
C GLN A 170 -5.55 -7.21 13.96
N TRP A 171 -5.21 -6.75 12.76
CA TRP A 171 -6.09 -5.95 11.89
C TRP A 171 -6.54 -6.71 10.64
N MET A 172 -5.65 -7.53 10.06
CA MET A 172 -5.89 -8.30 8.84
C MET A 172 -6.41 -9.69 9.19
N ASN A 173 -7.72 -9.84 9.18
CA ASN A 173 -8.39 -11.12 9.46
C ASN A 173 -9.80 -11.14 8.83
N ASP A 174 -10.49 -12.26 8.94
CA ASP A 174 -11.76 -12.48 8.25
C ASP A 174 -12.91 -11.58 8.74
N SER A 175 -12.78 -10.93 9.89
CA SER A 175 -13.79 -10.04 10.47
C SER A 175 -13.46 -8.55 10.40
N MET A 176 -12.25 -8.17 9.97
CA MET A 176 -11.81 -6.79 9.90
C MET A 176 -11.26 -6.47 8.49
N LEU A 177 -9.96 -6.21 8.36
CA LEU A 177 -9.38 -5.78 7.08
C LEU A 177 -8.98 -6.97 6.21
N HIS A 178 -9.10 -6.81 4.89
CA HIS A 178 -8.64 -7.79 3.91
C HIS A 178 -7.11 -7.78 3.79
N SER A 179 -6.51 -6.60 3.91
CA SER A 179 -5.09 -6.37 3.73
C SER A 179 -4.59 -5.24 4.63
N VAL A 180 -3.29 -5.19 4.82
CA VAL A 180 -2.59 -4.05 5.44
C VAL A 180 -1.28 -3.76 4.70
N THR A 181 -0.72 -2.56 4.90
CA THR A 181 0.56 -2.15 4.32
C THR A 181 1.72 -2.94 4.89
N ASN A 182 2.64 -3.39 4.03
CA ASN A 182 3.78 -4.21 4.40
C ASN A 182 5.07 -3.38 4.58
N TYR A 183 5.13 -2.59 5.64
CA TYR A 183 6.32 -1.78 5.96
C TYR A 183 7.55 -2.62 6.31
N GLU A 184 7.38 -3.86 6.80
CA GLU A 184 8.50 -4.75 7.06
C GLU A 184 9.22 -5.11 5.75
N CYS A 185 8.48 -5.53 4.70
CA CYS A 185 9.07 -5.79 3.40
C CYS A 185 9.57 -4.52 2.71
N TYR A 186 8.90 -3.37 2.85
CA TYR A 186 9.39 -2.10 2.34
C TYR A 186 10.83 -1.81 2.78
N LYS A 187 11.11 -1.93 4.08
CA LYS A 187 12.48 -1.77 4.60
C LYS A 187 13.43 -2.81 4.01
N GLY A 188 13.04 -4.07 4.02
CA GLY A 188 13.86 -5.18 3.49
C GLY A 188 14.16 -5.01 2.00
N LEU A 189 13.21 -4.50 1.21
CA LEU A 189 13.38 -4.27 -0.23
C LEU A 189 14.53 -3.31 -0.51
N TYR A 190 14.47 -2.06 -0.05
CA TYR A 190 15.52 -1.09 -0.39
C TYR A 190 16.84 -1.37 0.32
N SER A 191 16.80 -1.86 1.59
CA SER A 191 18.04 -2.11 2.33
C SER A 191 18.85 -3.26 1.73
N SER A 192 18.20 -4.31 1.22
CA SER A 192 18.87 -5.43 0.56
C SER A 192 19.70 -4.99 -0.64
N PHE A 193 19.20 -4.06 -1.43
CA PHE A 193 19.95 -3.52 -2.58
C PHE A 193 21.06 -2.55 -2.14
N ASN A 194 20.80 -1.66 -1.18
CA ASN A 194 21.77 -0.68 -0.74
C ASN A 194 22.92 -1.31 0.05
N SER A 195 22.65 -2.32 0.86
CA SER A 195 23.68 -3.07 1.61
C SER A 195 24.28 -4.24 0.83
N MET A 196 23.76 -4.51 -0.39
CA MET A 196 24.11 -5.70 -1.18
C MET A 196 23.97 -6.98 -0.36
N ASN A 197 22.81 -7.15 0.29
CA ASN A 197 22.52 -8.25 1.20
C ASN A 197 21.09 -8.77 1.03
N MET A 198 20.89 -9.66 0.04
CA MET A 198 19.57 -10.24 -0.25
C MET A 198 19.01 -11.12 0.88
N PHE A 199 19.80 -11.45 1.89
CA PHE A 199 19.32 -12.17 3.08
C PHE A 199 18.30 -11.34 3.87
N GLU A 200 18.36 -10.01 3.83
CA GLU A 200 17.41 -9.15 4.58
C GLU A 200 15.98 -9.34 4.08
N ILE A 201 15.74 -9.12 2.79
CA ILE A 201 14.39 -9.29 2.23
C ILE A 201 13.95 -10.76 2.25
N ASN A 202 14.87 -11.69 1.96
CA ASN A 202 14.54 -13.12 1.98
C ASN A 202 14.11 -13.58 3.40
N HIS A 203 14.73 -13.05 4.45
CA HIS A 203 14.31 -13.32 5.83
C HIS A 203 12.87 -12.87 6.09
N SER A 204 12.51 -11.65 5.70
CA SER A 204 11.15 -11.12 5.84
C SER A 204 10.14 -11.96 5.04
N LEU A 205 10.48 -12.35 3.80
CA LEU A 205 9.60 -13.17 2.97
C LEU A 205 9.40 -14.58 3.56
N LEU A 206 10.46 -15.22 4.07
CA LEU A 206 10.34 -16.53 4.73
C LEU A 206 9.51 -16.45 6.02
N ARG A 207 9.72 -15.41 6.82
CA ARG A 207 8.96 -15.18 8.05
C ARG A 207 7.48 -14.93 7.76
N GLN A 208 7.16 -14.21 6.72
CA GLN A 208 5.79 -13.83 6.37
C GLN A 208 5.05 -14.91 5.56
N PHE A 209 5.71 -15.52 4.59
CA PHE A 209 5.08 -16.35 3.55
C PHE A 209 5.77 -17.69 3.31
N GLY A 210 6.79 -18.04 4.10
CA GLY A 210 7.57 -19.25 3.93
C GLY A 210 6.77 -20.56 4.08
N PRO A 211 7.42 -21.71 3.85
CA PRO A 211 6.75 -23.03 3.89
C PRO A 211 6.43 -23.51 5.31
N ASP A 212 7.09 -22.96 6.33
CA ASP A 212 7.03 -23.46 7.68
C ASP A 212 5.67 -23.19 8.37
N ASN A 213 5.36 -23.98 9.40
CA ASN A 213 4.10 -23.85 10.14
C ASN A 213 4.03 -22.58 11.03
N TRP A 214 5.17 -21.97 11.33
CA TRP A 214 5.24 -20.73 12.11
C TRP A 214 5.14 -19.45 11.28
N THR A 215 4.98 -19.58 9.96
CA THR A 215 4.85 -18.47 9.02
C THR A 215 3.62 -17.61 9.36
N LEU A 216 3.81 -16.30 9.42
CA LEU A 216 2.82 -15.37 10.02
C LEU A 216 1.60 -15.13 9.14
N TYR A 217 1.78 -14.95 7.82
CA TYR A 217 0.74 -14.42 6.92
C TYR A 217 0.49 -15.35 5.72
N LYS A 218 0.64 -16.65 5.92
CA LYS A 218 0.39 -17.65 4.87
C LYS A 218 -1.04 -17.57 4.35
N GLY A 219 -1.20 -17.43 3.04
CA GLY A 219 -2.51 -17.25 2.40
C GLY A 219 -3.14 -15.87 2.55
N ARG A 220 -2.43 -14.91 3.14
CA ARG A 220 -2.84 -13.49 3.21
C ARG A 220 -2.11 -12.68 2.14
N HIS A 221 -2.74 -11.56 1.71
CA HIS A 221 -2.23 -10.68 0.68
C HIS A 221 -1.98 -9.28 1.28
N LEU A 222 -0.73 -9.00 1.65
CA LEU A 222 -0.31 -7.70 2.15
C LEU A 222 -0.13 -6.72 0.99
N LEU A 223 -0.43 -5.44 1.20
CA LEU A 223 -0.13 -4.36 0.25
C LEU A 223 1.37 -4.05 0.32
N CYS A 224 2.11 -4.47 -0.68
CA CYS A 224 3.57 -4.34 -0.76
C CYS A 224 3.95 -3.17 -1.67
N PHE A 225 4.94 -2.39 -1.27
CA PHE A 225 5.37 -1.19 -1.98
C PHE A 225 6.88 -0.98 -1.82
N VAL A 226 7.47 -0.19 -2.71
CA VAL A 226 8.87 0.25 -2.63
C VAL A 226 8.99 1.70 -2.17
N ASP A 227 7.94 2.47 -2.33
CA ASP A 227 7.73 3.80 -1.78
C ASP A 227 6.24 4.16 -1.72
N ASN A 228 5.92 5.26 -1.05
CA ASN A 228 4.59 5.84 -0.97
C ASN A 228 4.68 7.35 -0.69
N HIS A 229 3.53 7.98 -0.39
CA HIS A 229 3.42 9.42 -0.14
C HIS A 229 4.06 9.91 1.18
N ASP A 230 4.46 9.00 2.08
CA ASP A 230 5.00 9.33 3.41
C ASP A 230 6.48 8.99 3.57
N VAL A 231 7.08 8.37 2.57
CA VAL A 231 8.50 8.00 2.60
C VAL A 231 9.25 8.57 1.40
N THR A 232 10.57 8.66 1.53
CA THR A 232 11.45 9.03 0.41
C THR A 232 11.20 8.13 -0.78
N ARG A 233 11.10 8.71 -2.00
CA ARG A 233 10.87 7.94 -3.23
C ARG A 233 12.01 6.96 -3.50
N ILE A 234 11.69 5.81 -4.04
CA ILE A 234 12.65 4.71 -4.22
C ILE A 234 13.86 5.10 -5.08
N ALA A 235 13.65 5.91 -6.11
CA ALA A 235 14.73 6.43 -6.95
C ALA A 235 15.68 7.38 -6.20
N SER A 236 15.27 7.93 -5.04
CA SER A 236 16.12 8.72 -4.16
C SER A 236 16.74 7.92 -3.01
N ILE A 237 16.18 6.75 -2.68
CA ILE A 237 16.70 5.86 -1.64
C ILE A 237 17.83 4.99 -2.18
N LEU A 238 17.67 4.42 -3.39
CA LEU A 238 18.63 3.52 -3.97
C LEU A 238 19.95 4.23 -4.27
N THR A 239 21.06 3.63 -3.83
CA THR A 239 22.41 4.13 -4.09
C THR A 239 22.92 3.83 -5.50
N ASN A 240 22.25 2.90 -6.19
CA ASN A 240 22.53 2.52 -7.58
C ASN A 240 21.23 2.49 -8.38
N GLU A 241 21.08 3.38 -9.35
CA GLU A 241 19.89 3.49 -10.17
C GLU A 241 19.61 2.23 -11.02
N LYS A 242 20.64 1.43 -11.34
CA LYS A 242 20.47 0.15 -12.04
C LYS A 242 19.67 -0.89 -11.24
N HIS A 243 19.50 -0.66 -9.95
CA HIS A 243 18.66 -1.52 -9.10
C HIS A 243 17.17 -1.21 -9.21
N LEU A 244 16.75 -0.09 -9.81
CA LEU A 244 15.33 0.25 -9.96
C LEU A 244 14.50 -0.85 -10.66
N PRO A 245 14.88 -1.34 -11.85
CA PRO A 245 14.13 -2.43 -12.48
C PRO A 245 14.10 -3.71 -11.63
N LEU A 246 15.19 -3.98 -10.89
CA LEU A 246 15.34 -5.20 -10.11
C LEU A 246 14.44 -5.20 -8.87
N ILE A 247 14.33 -4.07 -8.18
CA ILE A 247 13.46 -3.96 -7.01
C ILE A 247 11.98 -4.08 -7.39
N TYR A 248 11.58 -3.58 -8.56
CA TYR A 248 10.24 -3.80 -9.09
C TYR A 248 10.03 -5.26 -9.52
N GLY A 249 11.03 -5.92 -10.12
CA GLY A 249 10.99 -7.36 -10.38
C GLY A 249 10.76 -8.18 -9.11
N LEU A 250 11.43 -7.80 -8.02
CA LEU A 250 11.22 -8.41 -6.71
C LEU A 250 9.82 -8.10 -6.15
N LEU A 251 9.37 -6.85 -6.22
CA LEU A 251 8.04 -6.42 -5.75
C LEU A 251 6.91 -7.19 -6.44
N PHE A 252 6.95 -7.32 -7.76
CA PHE A 252 5.92 -8.03 -8.51
C PHE A 252 6.01 -9.55 -8.39
N GLY A 253 7.22 -10.09 -8.19
CA GLY A 253 7.45 -11.52 -8.02
C GLY A 253 7.08 -12.07 -6.64
N MET A 254 7.27 -11.28 -5.59
CA MET A 254 7.01 -11.71 -4.21
C MET A 254 5.52 -11.87 -3.90
N PRO A 255 5.16 -12.61 -2.81
CA PRO A 255 3.78 -12.67 -2.33
C PRO A 255 3.24 -11.31 -1.93
N GLY A 256 1.95 -11.08 -2.15
CA GLY A 256 1.25 -9.85 -1.81
C GLY A 256 0.72 -9.09 -3.02
N ILE A 257 0.12 -7.93 -2.76
CA ILE A 257 -0.45 -7.01 -3.74
C ILE A 257 0.61 -5.93 -4.02
N PRO A 258 1.21 -5.87 -5.20
CA PRO A 258 2.18 -4.83 -5.53
C PRO A 258 1.48 -3.47 -5.67
N CYS A 259 2.04 -2.45 -5.05
CA CYS A 259 1.58 -1.08 -5.14
C CYS A 259 2.70 -0.21 -5.71
N VAL A 260 2.40 0.55 -6.76
CA VAL A 260 3.31 1.50 -7.38
C VAL A 260 2.82 2.91 -7.07
N TYR A 261 3.67 3.72 -6.45
CA TYR A 261 3.34 5.10 -6.17
C TYR A 261 3.50 5.94 -7.44
N TYR A 262 2.51 6.81 -7.72
CA TYR A 262 2.51 7.60 -8.95
C TYR A 262 3.79 8.43 -9.12
N GLY A 263 4.34 8.44 -10.33
CA GLY A 263 5.61 9.05 -10.64
C GLY A 263 6.82 8.16 -10.42
N SER A 264 6.73 7.16 -9.53
CA SER A 264 7.83 6.22 -9.27
C SER A 264 8.01 5.21 -10.40
N GLU A 265 6.98 5.00 -11.23
CA GLU A 265 7.04 4.16 -12.44
C GLU A 265 7.95 4.72 -13.53
N TRP A 266 8.31 5.99 -13.48
CA TRP A 266 9.36 6.58 -14.34
C TRP A 266 10.57 7.09 -13.56
N GLY A 267 10.67 6.74 -12.26
CA GLY A 267 11.83 7.06 -11.44
C GLY A 267 11.86 8.48 -10.91
N ALA A 268 10.70 9.11 -10.67
CA ALA A 268 10.62 10.41 -10.03
C ALA A 268 11.35 10.40 -8.67
N LYS A 269 12.08 11.49 -8.39
CA LYS A 269 12.92 11.64 -7.19
C LYS A 269 12.30 12.65 -6.23
N ALA A 270 12.27 12.33 -4.96
CA ALA A 270 11.99 13.25 -3.86
C ALA A 270 12.42 12.61 -2.54
N ARG A 271 12.83 13.42 -1.58
CA ARG A 271 13.21 13.00 -0.23
C ARG A 271 12.19 13.48 0.80
N LYS A 272 11.97 12.69 1.85
CA LYS A 272 11.03 13.06 2.92
C LYS A 272 11.38 14.38 3.59
N GLU A 273 12.66 14.69 3.72
CA GLU A 273 13.18 15.91 4.32
C GLU A 273 12.84 17.17 3.51
N GLU A 274 12.47 17.02 2.23
CA GLU A 274 12.02 18.10 1.34
C GLU A 274 10.55 18.46 1.56
N GLY A 275 9.83 17.67 2.38
CA GLY A 275 8.44 17.87 2.76
C GLY A 275 7.42 17.32 1.76
N ASP A 276 6.15 17.40 2.16
CA ASP A 276 5.01 16.86 1.41
C ASP A 276 4.90 17.39 -0.04
N PRO A 277 5.12 18.67 -0.33
CA PRO A 277 5.02 19.15 -1.72
C PRO A 277 5.97 18.47 -2.68
N ALA A 278 7.16 18.05 -2.21
CA ALA A 278 8.12 17.31 -3.03
C ALA A 278 7.70 15.84 -3.20
N LEU A 279 7.29 15.19 -2.11
CA LEU A 279 6.84 13.79 -2.15
C LEU A 279 5.55 13.61 -2.98
N ARG A 280 4.65 14.59 -2.91
CA ARG A 280 3.30 14.57 -3.53
C ARG A 280 3.21 15.55 -4.69
N ALA A 281 4.27 15.63 -5.50
CA ALA A 281 4.37 16.53 -6.65
C ALA A 281 3.23 16.28 -7.65
N CYS A 282 2.72 17.37 -8.25
CA CYS A 282 1.78 17.29 -9.36
C CYS A 282 2.56 17.09 -10.66
N PHE A 283 2.30 16.00 -11.37
CA PHE A 283 2.81 15.75 -12.71
C PHE A 283 1.72 16.09 -13.73
N LEU A 284 1.99 17.02 -14.64
CA LEU A 284 1.04 17.41 -15.68
C LEU A 284 0.92 16.36 -16.78
N GLU A 285 2.02 15.68 -17.08
CA GLU A 285 2.12 14.63 -18.08
C GLU A 285 2.98 13.47 -17.55
N PRO A 286 2.70 12.21 -17.95
CA PRO A 286 3.55 11.08 -17.57
C PRO A 286 4.89 11.12 -18.32
N GLU A 287 5.97 10.75 -17.63
CA GLU A 287 7.33 10.68 -18.21
C GLU A 287 7.69 9.22 -18.58
N TRP A 288 6.89 8.58 -19.42
CA TRP A 288 7.06 7.17 -19.77
C TRP A 288 8.46 6.87 -20.32
N ASN A 289 9.11 5.82 -19.78
CA ASN A 289 10.47 5.42 -20.11
C ASN A 289 10.68 3.90 -19.96
N ASP A 290 11.93 3.42 -20.15
CA ASP A 290 12.28 1.98 -20.05
C ASP A 290 11.87 1.35 -18.71
N LEU A 291 11.90 2.11 -17.59
CA LEU A 291 11.43 1.62 -16.30
C LEU A 291 9.92 1.38 -16.30
N SER A 292 9.17 2.31 -16.93
CA SER A 292 7.71 2.17 -17.09
C SER A 292 7.36 0.95 -17.93
N ASP A 293 8.12 0.66 -19.01
CA ASP A 293 7.93 -0.53 -19.85
C ASP A 293 8.14 -1.82 -19.05
N ILE A 294 9.20 -1.89 -18.25
CA ILE A 294 9.48 -3.06 -17.40
C ILE A 294 8.38 -3.24 -16.34
N ILE A 295 7.96 -2.17 -15.66
CA ILE A 295 6.91 -2.23 -14.64
C ILE A 295 5.58 -2.68 -15.27
N SER A 296 5.23 -2.14 -16.44
CA SER A 296 4.04 -2.55 -17.20
C SER A 296 4.08 -4.04 -17.54
N ARG A 297 5.21 -4.53 -18.03
CA ARG A 297 5.39 -5.96 -18.33
C ARG A 297 5.29 -6.84 -17.10
N LEU A 298 5.92 -6.45 -15.98
CA LEU A 298 5.82 -7.17 -14.71
C LEU A 298 4.39 -7.20 -14.16
N ALA A 299 3.65 -6.10 -14.30
CA ALA A 299 2.25 -6.00 -13.91
C ALA A 299 1.37 -6.95 -14.74
N GLU A 300 1.59 -7.01 -16.06
CA GLU A 300 0.91 -7.94 -16.95
C GLU A 300 1.21 -9.41 -16.58
N ILE A 301 2.47 -9.74 -16.34
CA ILE A 301 2.88 -11.08 -15.88
C ILE A 301 2.18 -11.44 -14.57
N LYS A 302 2.20 -10.54 -13.58
CA LYS A 302 1.53 -10.73 -12.28
C LYS A 302 0.03 -10.95 -12.45
N LYS A 303 -0.63 -10.09 -13.24
CA LYS A 303 -2.08 -10.15 -13.50
C LYS A 303 -2.50 -11.51 -14.07
N ASN A 304 -1.69 -12.10 -14.94
CA ASN A 304 -1.99 -13.33 -15.66
C ASN A 304 -1.42 -14.60 -15.00
N SER A 305 -0.80 -14.51 -13.83
CA SER A 305 -0.17 -15.64 -13.16
C SER A 305 -0.91 -16.05 -11.88
N GLU A 306 -1.44 -17.26 -11.85
CA GLU A 306 -2.01 -17.85 -10.64
C GLU A 306 -0.94 -18.02 -9.55
N ALA A 307 0.24 -18.51 -9.92
CA ALA A 307 1.33 -18.75 -8.98
C ALA A 307 1.84 -17.46 -8.33
N LEU A 308 2.01 -16.37 -9.08
CA LEU A 308 2.44 -15.08 -8.51
C LEU A 308 1.38 -14.46 -7.62
N ASN A 309 0.09 -14.69 -7.90
CA ASN A 309 -1.00 -14.14 -7.09
C ASN A 309 -1.26 -14.99 -5.84
N TYR A 310 -1.41 -16.30 -5.97
CA TYR A 310 -1.92 -17.19 -4.92
C TYR A 310 -0.96 -18.32 -4.53
N GLY A 311 0.14 -18.49 -5.28
CA GLY A 311 1.08 -19.59 -5.06
C GLY A 311 1.88 -19.46 -3.77
N SER A 312 2.40 -20.61 -3.32
CA SER A 312 3.35 -20.69 -2.21
C SER A 312 4.66 -19.95 -2.53
N PHE A 313 5.45 -19.66 -1.50
CA PHE A 313 6.77 -19.04 -1.63
C PHE A 313 7.84 -19.99 -1.10
N ARG A 314 8.92 -20.19 -1.87
CA ARG A 314 10.10 -20.95 -1.46
C ARG A 314 11.37 -20.27 -1.98
N SER A 315 12.32 -19.99 -1.08
CA SER A 315 13.66 -19.56 -1.47
C SER A 315 14.43 -20.73 -2.08
N VAL A 316 15.08 -20.52 -3.21
CA VAL A 316 15.76 -21.55 -4.00
C VAL A 316 17.27 -21.36 -3.99
N LEU A 317 17.73 -20.18 -4.37
CA LEU A 317 19.13 -19.78 -4.31
C LEU A 317 19.25 -18.42 -3.63
N LEU A 318 20.18 -18.26 -2.72
CA LEU A 318 20.39 -17.04 -1.98
C LEU A 318 21.86 -16.79 -1.73
N THR A 319 22.33 -15.64 -2.16
CA THR A 319 23.64 -15.07 -1.83
C THR A 319 23.47 -13.63 -1.33
N ASN A 320 24.56 -12.94 -1.07
CA ASN A 320 24.47 -11.52 -0.74
C ASN A 320 23.92 -10.66 -1.89
N ARG A 321 24.12 -11.07 -3.13
CA ARG A 321 23.83 -10.24 -4.31
C ARG A 321 22.82 -10.85 -5.27
N GLN A 322 22.54 -12.14 -5.13
CA GLN A 322 21.59 -12.87 -5.96
C GLN A 322 20.53 -13.55 -5.11
N CYS A 323 19.31 -13.57 -5.62
CA CYS A 323 18.26 -14.42 -5.08
C CYS A 323 17.42 -15.04 -6.21
N ILE A 324 17.08 -16.31 -6.02
CA ILE A 324 16.08 -17.00 -6.82
C ILE A 324 15.06 -17.60 -5.88
N PHE A 325 13.79 -17.37 -6.16
CA PHE A 325 12.70 -17.98 -5.40
C PHE A 325 11.63 -18.54 -6.32
N GLU A 326 10.92 -19.53 -5.81
CA GLU A 326 9.82 -20.19 -6.47
C GLU A 326 8.49 -19.65 -5.96
N ARG A 327 7.56 -19.45 -6.88
CA ARG A 327 6.13 -19.29 -6.64
C ARG A 327 5.41 -20.48 -7.30
N LYS A 328 4.58 -21.18 -6.54
CA LYS A 328 3.93 -22.40 -7.03
C LYS A 328 2.48 -22.47 -6.59
N SER A 329 1.57 -22.61 -7.56
CA SER A 329 0.17 -22.99 -7.39
C SER A 329 -0.06 -24.46 -7.80
N GLU A 330 -1.32 -24.87 -7.90
CA GLU A 330 -1.68 -26.21 -8.40
C GLU A 330 -1.32 -26.37 -9.88
N HIS A 331 -1.48 -25.30 -10.68
CA HIS A 331 -1.39 -25.37 -12.16
C HIS A 331 -0.20 -24.59 -12.73
N GLU A 332 0.55 -23.88 -11.90
CA GLU A 332 1.62 -23.03 -12.40
C GLU A 332 2.83 -23.01 -11.45
N ARG A 333 4.02 -22.98 -12.04
CA ARG A 333 5.28 -22.85 -11.33
C ARG A 333 6.13 -21.77 -11.98
N ILE A 334 6.54 -20.79 -11.18
CA ILE A 334 7.34 -19.66 -11.63
C ILE A 334 8.58 -19.56 -10.76
N TYR A 335 9.72 -19.30 -11.38
CA TYR A 335 10.93 -18.84 -10.72
C TYR A 335 11.15 -17.37 -11.02
N VAL A 336 11.50 -16.60 -9.99
CA VAL A 336 11.92 -15.21 -10.10
C VAL A 336 13.36 -15.12 -9.67
N ALA A 337 14.21 -14.57 -10.52
CA ALA A 337 15.64 -14.44 -10.27
C ALA A 337 16.08 -12.98 -10.34
N ILE A 338 16.91 -12.57 -9.39
CA ILE A 338 17.50 -11.24 -9.29
C ILE A 338 19.02 -11.39 -9.20
N ASN A 339 19.75 -10.67 -10.03
CA ASN A 339 21.19 -10.45 -9.88
C ASN A 339 21.46 -8.95 -9.68
N ALA A 340 21.76 -8.55 -8.46
CA ALA A 340 22.07 -7.16 -8.11
C ALA A 340 23.54 -6.78 -8.31
N ASP A 341 24.41 -7.75 -8.65
CA ASP A 341 25.80 -7.49 -8.97
C ASP A 341 25.97 -6.92 -10.39
N GLU A 342 27.04 -6.18 -10.63
CA GLU A 342 27.43 -5.72 -11.96
C GLU A 342 27.93 -6.84 -12.87
N ASN A 343 28.42 -7.93 -12.28
CA ASN A 343 28.97 -9.07 -13.01
C ASN A 343 27.89 -10.14 -13.23
N SER A 344 28.06 -10.89 -14.32
CA SER A 344 27.25 -12.10 -14.55
C SER A 344 27.48 -13.12 -13.44
N PHE A 345 26.41 -13.83 -13.06
CA PHE A 345 26.46 -14.88 -12.05
C PHE A 345 25.90 -16.18 -12.65
N HIS A 346 26.69 -17.25 -12.58
CA HIS A 346 26.23 -18.57 -12.95
C HIS A 346 25.47 -19.21 -11.78
N ALA A 347 24.16 -19.40 -11.95
CA ALA A 347 23.29 -20.02 -10.97
C ALA A 347 23.12 -21.52 -11.28
N ASP A 348 23.51 -22.35 -10.32
CA ASP A 348 23.29 -23.79 -10.36
C ASP A 348 22.26 -24.16 -9.29
N PHE A 349 21.08 -24.61 -9.72
CA PHE A 349 20.00 -25.02 -8.86
C PHE A 349 19.08 -26.02 -9.56
N ASP A 350 18.41 -26.87 -8.78
CA ASP A 350 17.41 -27.80 -9.30
C ASP A 350 16.09 -27.07 -9.64
N ALA A 351 15.88 -26.82 -10.92
CA ALA A 351 14.64 -26.23 -11.43
C ALA A 351 13.50 -27.26 -11.52
N GLY A 352 13.78 -28.54 -11.35
CA GLY A 352 12.80 -29.64 -11.46
C GLY A 352 12.32 -29.95 -12.87
N CYS A 353 12.77 -29.19 -13.88
CA CYS A 353 12.60 -29.48 -15.33
C CYS A 353 13.71 -28.77 -16.11
N GLY A 354 13.89 -29.10 -17.39
CA GLY A 354 14.95 -28.53 -18.23
C GLY A 354 14.58 -27.20 -18.89
N THR A 355 13.31 -26.93 -19.13
CA THR A 355 12.85 -25.82 -19.98
C THR A 355 11.79 -24.92 -19.30
N ALA A 356 11.82 -23.65 -19.68
CA ALA A 356 10.86 -22.64 -19.23
C ALA A 356 10.65 -21.59 -20.33
N GLN A 357 9.59 -20.79 -20.17
CA GLN A 357 9.42 -19.52 -20.87
C GLN A 357 9.87 -18.36 -19.97
N GLU A 358 10.85 -17.58 -20.42
CA GLU A 358 11.19 -16.30 -19.76
C GLU A 358 10.14 -15.26 -20.14
N LEU A 359 9.40 -14.76 -19.15
CA LEU A 359 8.18 -13.99 -19.39
C LEU A 359 8.42 -12.51 -19.69
N ILE A 360 9.56 -11.94 -19.29
CA ILE A 360 9.87 -10.53 -19.56
C ILE A 360 10.24 -10.34 -21.03
N THR A 361 11.12 -11.21 -21.54
CA THR A 361 11.62 -11.14 -22.91
C THR A 361 10.83 -12.01 -23.91
N ASP A 362 9.91 -12.84 -23.38
CA ASP A 362 9.13 -13.82 -24.14
C ASP A 362 10.01 -14.81 -24.95
N THR A 363 11.05 -15.31 -24.30
CA THR A 363 12.02 -16.24 -24.92
C THR A 363 12.08 -17.59 -24.20
N PRO A 364 12.32 -18.69 -24.93
CA PRO A 364 12.54 -19.99 -24.30
C PRO A 364 13.85 -19.98 -23.50
N HIS A 365 13.86 -20.68 -22.37
CA HIS A 365 15.02 -20.86 -21.50
C HIS A 365 15.25 -22.33 -21.19
N ASP A 366 16.52 -22.75 -21.22
CA ASP A 366 16.96 -24.10 -20.86
C ASP A 366 17.87 -24.03 -19.63
N PHE A 367 17.49 -24.76 -18.58
CA PHE A 367 18.26 -24.87 -17.33
C PHE A 367 19.36 -25.95 -17.37
N GLY A 368 19.51 -26.66 -18.47
CA GLY A 368 20.54 -27.71 -18.63
C GLY A 368 21.94 -27.16 -18.46
N GLY A 369 22.64 -27.54 -17.37
CA GLY A 369 23.96 -27.03 -17.05
C GLY A 369 24.02 -25.74 -16.27
N GLY A 370 22.90 -25.36 -15.61
CA GLY A 370 22.80 -24.09 -14.86
C GLY A 370 22.28 -22.93 -15.70
N THR A 371 22.24 -21.75 -15.12
CA THR A 371 21.73 -20.55 -15.79
C THR A 371 22.60 -19.33 -15.52
N ASP A 372 22.93 -18.57 -16.56
CA ASP A 372 23.67 -17.32 -16.43
C ASP A 372 22.72 -16.14 -16.22
N LEU A 373 22.87 -15.46 -15.10
CA LEU A 373 22.18 -14.21 -14.79
C LEU A 373 23.11 -13.04 -15.15
N PRO A 374 22.81 -12.27 -16.20
CA PRO A 374 23.58 -11.06 -16.51
C PRO A 374 23.69 -10.11 -15.32
N GLY A 375 24.70 -9.25 -15.31
CA GLY A 375 24.82 -8.21 -14.29
C GLY A 375 23.60 -7.28 -14.31
N TYR A 376 23.09 -6.91 -13.14
CA TYR A 376 21.90 -6.07 -12.98
C TYR A 376 20.68 -6.60 -13.75
N SER A 377 20.32 -7.86 -13.53
CA SER A 377 19.23 -8.49 -14.25
C SER A 377 18.11 -9.01 -13.34
N VAL A 378 16.93 -9.04 -13.90
CA VAL A 378 15.75 -9.74 -13.39
C VAL A 378 15.25 -10.70 -14.47
N ALA A 379 14.84 -11.91 -14.07
CA ALA A 379 14.19 -12.88 -14.93
C ALA A 379 12.99 -13.52 -14.24
N VAL A 380 11.95 -13.82 -15.00
CA VAL A 380 10.73 -14.49 -14.54
C VAL A 380 10.48 -15.67 -15.45
N TRP A 381 10.69 -16.88 -14.96
CA TRP A 381 10.56 -18.10 -15.74
C TRP A 381 9.30 -18.88 -15.37
N LYS A 382 8.44 -19.09 -16.34
CA LYS A 382 7.31 -20.01 -16.25
C LYS A 382 7.75 -21.38 -16.72
N MET A 383 7.65 -22.36 -15.82
CA MET A 383 8.06 -23.73 -16.10
C MET A 383 7.08 -24.40 -17.06
N GLU A 384 7.61 -25.11 -18.07
CA GLU A 384 6.84 -26.00 -18.91
C GLU A 384 6.51 -27.29 -18.13
N HIS A 385 5.30 -27.80 -18.30
CA HIS A 385 4.82 -29.02 -17.64
C HIS A 385 5.18 -30.26 -18.43
#